data_4fb07da56ea24be60e4c55b7b3379f3b
#
_entry.id   4fb07da56ea24be60e4c55b7b3379f3b
#
_cell.length_a   1.000
_cell.length_b   1.000
_cell.length_c   1.000
_cell.angle_alpha   90.00
_cell.angle_beta   90.00
_cell.angle_gamma   90.00
#
_symmetry.space_group_name_H-M   'P 1'
#
loop_
_entity.id
_entity.type
_entity.pdbx_description
1 polymer ?
#
loop_
_entity_poly.entity_id
_entity_poly.type
_entity_poly.pdbx_seq_one_letter_code
_entity_poly.pdbx_strand_id
1 'polypeptide(L)'
;MSIDRKGASDFTREAHVHDIRCLDFEDNESFEEAKRGFIAPVPDGQILKDDGDFVFDPHRLAFASGDPEQPDTVNPSLWRQARLYADGGLFEVCDRIYQVRNLDISNITFIEGDTGLIVVDPLVSAEVAKAALDLYFEHRGEKEVVAVIHSHSHVDHFGGVRGVVAEEDVLSGKVPIIAPDGFMDHAIAENVLAGNA
;
A
#
# COMPACT_ATOMS: atom_id res chain seq x y z
N MET A 1 -9.64 2.90 30.37
CA MET A 1 -9.24 4.26 30.72
C MET A 1 -9.64 5.18 29.55
N SER A 2 -10.55 6.12 29.78
CA SER A 2 -10.82 7.16 28.77
C SER A 2 -9.59 8.06 28.70
N ILE A 3 -8.89 8.05 27.58
CA ILE A 3 -7.83 9.04 27.32
C ILE A 3 -8.55 10.36 27.07
N ASP A 4 -8.35 11.32 27.96
CA ASP A 4 -8.86 12.67 27.79
C ASP A 4 -8.16 13.30 26.58
N ARG A 5 -8.83 13.31 25.41
CA ARG A 5 -8.28 13.84 24.17
C ARG A 5 -8.29 15.37 24.24
N LYS A 6 -7.11 15.97 24.21
CA LYS A 6 -6.98 17.43 24.15
C LYS A 6 -7.29 17.92 22.72
N GLY A 7 -8.03 19.02 22.60
CA GLY A 7 -8.14 19.79 21.35
C GLY A 7 -6.83 20.47 20.98
N ALA A 8 -6.77 21.02 19.78
CA ALA A 8 -5.62 21.77 19.30
C ALA A 8 -5.38 23.03 20.16
N SER A 9 -4.11 23.40 20.33
CA SER A 9 -3.75 24.70 20.90
C SER A 9 -4.09 25.85 19.94
N ASP A 10 -4.18 27.07 20.44
CA ASP A 10 -4.40 28.24 19.58
C ASP A 10 -3.27 28.40 18.56
N PHE A 11 -2.02 28.14 18.95
CA PHE A 11 -0.88 28.13 18.03
C PHE A 11 -1.07 27.11 16.88
N THR A 12 -1.54 25.90 17.19
CA THR A 12 -1.82 24.87 16.17
C THR A 12 -2.93 25.32 15.23
N ARG A 13 -4.02 25.87 15.76
CA ARG A 13 -5.13 26.39 14.94
C ARG A 13 -4.70 27.55 14.02
N GLU A 14 -3.88 28.48 14.53
CA GLU A 14 -3.34 29.58 13.73
C GLU A 14 -2.45 29.09 12.59
N ALA A 15 -1.59 28.07 12.85
CA ALA A 15 -0.77 27.44 11.83
C ALA A 15 -1.64 26.77 10.75
N HIS A 16 -2.68 26.04 11.14
CA HIS A 16 -3.61 25.40 10.19
C HIS A 16 -4.37 26.45 9.34
N VAL A 17 -4.81 27.55 9.93
CA VAL A 17 -5.45 28.65 9.19
C VAL A 17 -4.48 29.28 8.19
N HIS A 18 -3.20 29.40 8.56
CA HIS A 18 -2.16 29.87 7.64
C HIS A 18 -2.01 28.92 6.44
N ASP A 19 -1.87 27.61 6.68
CA ASP A 19 -1.73 26.59 5.63
C ASP A 19 -2.92 26.60 4.67
N ILE A 20 -4.16 26.66 5.19
CA ILE A 20 -5.37 26.74 4.37
C ILE A 20 -5.38 27.99 3.46
N ARG A 21 -4.81 29.11 3.90
CA ARG A 21 -4.74 30.34 3.09
C ARG A 21 -3.65 30.32 2.03
N CYS A 22 -2.59 29.53 2.25
CA CYS A 22 -1.42 29.48 1.37
C CYS A 22 -1.50 28.37 0.31
N LEU A 23 -2.34 27.36 0.53
CA LEU A 23 -2.48 26.18 -0.33
C LEU A 23 -3.88 26.14 -0.94
N ASP A 24 -3.98 25.67 -2.17
CA ASP A 24 -5.25 25.48 -2.87
C ASP A 24 -5.92 24.16 -2.45
N PHE A 25 -6.76 24.23 -1.43
CA PHE A 25 -7.54 23.08 -0.95
C PHE A 25 -8.82 22.84 -1.77
N GLU A 26 -9.21 23.78 -2.64
CA GLU A 26 -10.36 23.63 -3.55
C GLU A 26 -10.00 22.83 -4.80
N ASP A 27 -8.70 22.66 -5.08
CA ASP A 27 -8.23 21.80 -6.15
C ASP A 27 -8.55 20.32 -5.84
N ASN A 28 -9.42 19.72 -6.67
CA ASN A 28 -9.84 18.33 -6.55
C ASN A 28 -9.19 17.40 -7.58
N GLU A 29 -8.26 17.87 -8.41
CA GLU A 29 -7.63 17.07 -9.46
C GLU A 29 -7.02 15.78 -8.91
N SER A 30 -6.32 15.84 -7.76
CA SER A 30 -5.74 14.66 -7.12
C SER A 30 -6.79 13.61 -6.72
N PHE A 31 -7.99 14.02 -6.31
CA PHE A 31 -9.07 13.10 -5.96
C PHE A 31 -9.68 12.42 -7.19
N GLU A 32 -9.80 13.14 -8.29
CA GLU A 32 -10.24 12.57 -9.57
C GLU A 32 -9.19 11.59 -10.11
N GLU A 33 -7.91 11.98 -10.07
CA GLU A 33 -6.79 11.13 -10.47
C GLU A 33 -6.68 9.86 -9.61
N ALA A 34 -6.89 9.96 -8.29
CA ALA A 34 -6.84 8.82 -7.38
C ALA A 34 -7.89 7.74 -7.70
N LYS A 35 -9.02 8.13 -8.29
CA LYS A 35 -10.12 7.21 -8.69
C LYS A 35 -9.94 6.62 -10.08
N ARG A 36 -9.02 7.16 -10.88
CA ARG A 36 -8.84 6.71 -12.26
C ARG A 36 -8.44 5.24 -12.31
N GLY A 37 -9.13 4.47 -13.17
CA GLY A 37 -8.87 3.05 -13.37
C GLY A 37 -9.33 2.14 -12.23
N PHE A 38 -10.15 2.63 -11.28
CA PHE A 38 -10.68 1.81 -10.21
C PHE A 38 -11.49 0.61 -10.74
N ILE A 39 -11.18 -0.58 -10.22
CA ILE A 39 -11.83 -1.85 -10.58
C ILE A 39 -12.62 -2.39 -9.39
N ALA A 40 -11.98 -2.53 -8.22
CA ALA A 40 -12.57 -3.15 -7.06
C ALA A 40 -11.96 -2.60 -5.74
N PRO A 41 -12.73 -2.54 -4.64
CA PRO A 41 -12.22 -2.12 -3.34
C PRO A 41 -11.27 -3.16 -2.75
N VAL A 42 -10.51 -2.78 -1.71
CA VAL A 42 -9.78 -3.74 -0.86
C VAL A 42 -10.73 -4.77 -0.26
N PRO A 43 -10.26 -6.00 0.05
CA PRO A 43 -11.07 -7.03 0.68
C PRO A 43 -11.71 -6.56 1.98
N ASP A 44 -12.92 -7.04 2.27
CA ASP A 44 -13.58 -6.80 3.56
C ASP A 44 -12.86 -7.52 4.70
N GLY A 45 -12.88 -6.89 5.88
CA GLY A 45 -12.34 -7.47 7.11
C GLY A 45 -10.84 -7.26 7.28
N GLN A 46 -10.31 -7.93 8.31
CA GLN A 46 -8.89 -7.88 8.65
C GLN A 46 -8.14 -9.02 7.97
N ILE A 47 -6.89 -8.77 7.62
CA ILE A 47 -5.97 -9.80 7.13
C ILE A 47 -5.33 -10.47 8.35
N LEU A 48 -5.46 -11.79 8.42
CA LEU A 48 -4.98 -12.61 9.52
C LEU A 48 -4.01 -13.67 9.01
N LYS A 49 -3.15 -14.17 9.89
CA LYS A 49 -2.38 -15.39 9.66
C LYS A 49 -3.26 -16.63 9.75
N ASP A 50 -2.75 -17.78 9.36
CA ASP A 50 -3.44 -19.08 9.42
C ASP A 50 -3.83 -19.47 10.86
N ASP A 51 -3.08 -19.01 11.87
CA ASP A 51 -3.36 -19.23 13.30
C ASP A 51 -4.37 -18.23 13.90
N GLY A 52 -4.82 -17.27 13.10
CA GLY A 52 -5.78 -16.23 13.48
C GLY A 52 -5.15 -14.96 14.05
N ASP A 53 -3.83 -14.87 14.12
CA ASP A 53 -3.15 -13.66 14.57
C ASP A 53 -3.36 -12.51 13.57
N PHE A 54 -3.56 -11.31 14.11
CA PHE A 54 -3.73 -10.10 13.33
C PHE A 54 -2.46 -9.74 12.55
N VAL A 55 -2.63 -9.42 11.26
CA VAL A 55 -1.57 -8.91 10.38
C VAL A 55 -1.83 -7.47 10.00
N PHE A 56 -3.00 -7.18 9.40
CA PHE A 56 -3.27 -5.86 8.85
C PHE A 56 -4.77 -5.56 8.74
N ASP A 57 -5.12 -4.27 8.85
CA ASP A 57 -6.48 -3.77 8.63
C ASP A 57 -6.51 -2.87 7.39
N PRO A 58 -7.03 -3.35 6.24
CA PRO A 58 -7.17 -2.53 5.03
C PRO A 58 -8.06 -1.30 5.22
N HIS A 59 -8.96 -1.35 6.20
CA HIS A 59 -9.92 -0.29 6.48
C HIS A 59 -9.44 0.69 7.57
N ARG A 60 -8.16 0.66 7.96
CA ARG A 60 -7.57 1.52 9.01
C ARG A 60 -7.78 3.02 8.79
N LEU A 61 -7.98 3.45 7.53
CA LEU A 61 -8.24 4.84 7.16
C LEU A 61 -9.73 5.12 6.84
N ALA A 62 -10.64 4.18 7.10
CA ALA A 62 -12.06 4.36 6.81
C ALA A 62 -12.68 5.60 7.50
N PHE A 63 -12.10 6.05 8.62
CA PHE A 63 -12.50 7.29 9.28
C PHE A 63 -12.26 8.55 8.44
N ALA A 64 -11.41 8.48 7.41
CA ALA A 64 -11.12 9.58 6.49
C ALA A 64 -11.86 9.44 5.14
N SER A 65 -12.63 8.36 4.92
CA SER A 65 -13.40 8.14 3.69
C SER A 65 -14.58 9.11 3.57
N GLY A 66 -14.95 9.42 2.35
CA GLY A 66 -16.02 10.38 2.07
C GLY A 66 -15.55 11.82 2.26
N ASP A 67 -16.37 12.63 2.95
CA ASP A 67 -16.05 14.04 3.25
C ASP A 67 -16.21 14.34 4.75
N PRO A 68 -15.47 13.64 5.64
CA PRO A 68 -15.59 13.85 7.07
C PRO A 68 -14.93 15.18 7.50
N GLU A 69 -15.47 15.77 8.57
CA GLU A 69 -14.93 16.98 9.16
C GLU A 69 -13.48 16.75 9.62
N GLN A 70 -12.60 17.69 9.27
CA GLN A 70 -11.21 17.64 9.68
C GLN A 70 -11.09 17.84 11.21
N PRO A 71 -10.39 16.94 11.93
CA PRO A 71 -10.06 17.18 13.33
C PRO A 71 -9.14 18.38 13.50
N ASP A 72 -9.40 19.24 14.47
CA ASP A 72 -8.62 20.47 14.71
C ASP A 72 -7.15 20.21 15.10
N THR A 73 -6.83 18.98 15.51
CA THR A 73 -5.48 18.55 15.88
C THR A 73 -4.66 18.01 14.71
N VAL A 74 -5.26 17.85 13.51
CA VAL A 74 -4.61 17.29 12.33
C VAL A 74 -4.33 18.41 11.32
N ASN A 75 -3.10 18.45 10.80
CA ASN A 75 -2.74 19.43 9.76
C ASN A 75 -3.63 19.23 8.51
N PRO A 76 -4.15 20.31 7.89
CA PRO A 76 -5.04 20.24 6.72
C PRO A 76 -4.47 19.43 5.55
N SER A 77 -3.18 19.60 5.25
CA SER A 77 -2.52 18.85 4.18
C SER A 77 -2.44 17.36 4.50
N LEU A 78 -2.15 17.01 5.76
CA LEU A 78 -2.13 15.61 6.20
C LEU A 78 -3.54 15.00 6.15
N TRP A 79 -4.57 15.77 6.54
CA TRP A 79 -5.95 15.31 6.44
C TRP A 79 -6.38 15.07 5.00
N ARG A 80 -6.05 16.00 4.10
CA ARG A 80 -6.27 15.82 2.65
C ARG A 80 -5.59 14.57 2.13
N GLN A 81 -4.34 14.31 2.54
CA GLN A 81 -3.59 13.12 2.16
C GLN A 81 -4.25 11.83 2.70
N ALA A 82 -4.69 11.84 3.97
CA ALA A 82 -5.40 10.70 4.55
C ALA A 82 -6.70 10.36 3.78
N ARG A 83 -7.44 11.38 3.33
CA ARG A 83 -8.64 11.19 2.49
C ARG A 83 -8.31 10.58 1.13
N LEU A 84 -7.21 10.99 0.50
CA LEU A 84 -6.74 10.39 -0.76
C LEU A 84 -6.39 8.90 -0.61
N TYR A 85 -5.85 8.51 0.54
CA TYR A 85 -5.50 7.12 0.83
C TYR A 85 -6.66 6.27 1.37
N ALA A 86 -7.79 6.88 1.75
CA ALA A 86 -8.90 6.14 2.35
C ALA A 86 -9.59 5.18 1.36
N ASP A 87 -9.56 5.50 0.06
CA ASP A 87 -10.21 4.74 -1.01
C ASP A 87 -9.17 3.84 -1.71
N GLY A 88 -8.82 2.72 -1.05
CA GLY A 88 -7.91 1.72 -1.61
C GLY A 88 -8.62 0.70 -2.51
N GLY A 89 -7.84 -0.08 -3.25
CA GLY A 89 -8.38 -1.13 -4.12
C GLY A 89 -7.47 -1.55 -5.24
N LEU A 90 -8.05 -2.30 -6.19
CA LEU A 90 -7.43 -2.67 -7.46
C LEU A 90 -7.72 -1.61 -8.52
N PHE A 91 -6.67 -1.18 -9.21
CA PHE A 91 -6.74 -0.16 -10.26
C PHE A 91 -6.03 -0.63 -11.54
N GLU A 92 -6.59 -0.31 -12.68
CA GLU A 92 -5.87 -0.33 -13.96
C GLU A 92 -5.10 0.99 -14.11
N VAL A 93 -3.78 0.93 -14.13
CA VAL A 93 -2.90 2.11 -14.30
C VAL A 93 -2.85 2.52 -15.77
N CYS A 94 -2.62 1.54 -16.62
CA CYS A 94 -2.69 1.61 -18.07
C CYS A 94 -2.83 0.19 -18.63
N ASP A 95 -2.93 0.04 -19.95
CA ASP A 95 -3.05 -1.28 -20.58
C ASP A 95 -2.01 -2.27 -20.02
N ARG A 96 -2.51 -3.43 -19.52
CA ARG A 96 -1.72 -4.53 -18.96
C ARG A 96 -0.96 -4.22 -17.66
N ILE A 97 -1.17 -3.05 -17.02
CA ILE A 97 -0.53 -2.71 -15.73
C ILE A 97 -1.62 -2.39 -14.71
N TYR A 98 -1.59 -3.15 -13.62
CA TYR A 98 -2.55 -3.06 -12.51
C TYR A 98 -1.83 -2.79 -11.21
N GLN A 99 -2.50 -2.14 -10.27
CA GLN A 99 -1.93 -1.82 -8.97
C GLN A 99 -2.97 -2.03 -7.87
N VAL A 100 -2.58 -2.69 -6.79
CA VAL A 100 -3.38 -2.68 -5.55
C VAL A 100 -2.81 -1.61 -4.64
N ARG A 101 -3.66 -0.65 -4.28
CA ARG A 101 -3.32 0.53 -3.48
C ARG A 101 -4.01 0.48 -2.14
N ASN A 102 -3.34 1.01 -1.12
CA ASN A 102 -3.84 1.15 0.26
C ASN A 102 -4.24 -0.17 0.95
N LEU A 103 -3.80 -1.31 0.44
CA LEU A 103 -3.92 -2.59 1.12
C LEU A 103 -2.79 -2.79 2.15
N ASP A 104 -1.71 -2.03 2.01
CA ASP A 104 -0.54 -1.98 2.89
C ASP A 104 -0.05 -0.52 3.01
N ILE A 105 1.16 -0.30 3.51
CA ILE A 105 1.86 0.99 3.51
C ILE A 105 2.49 1.31 2.16
N SER A 106 2.79 0.29 1.35
CA SER A 106 3.23 0.41 -0.05
C SER A 106 2.16 -0.08 -1.02
N ASN A 107 2.46 -0.03 -2.32
CA ASN A 107 1.59 -0.52 -3.37
C ASN A 107 2.27 -1.69 -4.09
N ILE A 108 1.50 -2.72 -4.45
CA ILE A 108 1.96 -3.80 -5.30
C ILE A 108 1.49 -3.56 -6.74
N THR A 109 2.37 -3.82 -7.70
CA THR A 109 2.05 -3.65 -9.12
C THR A 109 2.15 -4.99 -9.86
N PHE A 110 1.16 -5.26 -10.71
CA PHE A 110 1.06 -6.42 -11.56
C PHE A 110 1.18 -6.00 -13.02
N ILE A 111 2.14 -6.60 -13.75
CA ILE A 111 2.34 -6.36 -15.17
C ILE A 111 2.01 -7.65 -15.92
N GLU A 112 0.99 -7.60 -16.77
CA GLU A 112 0.56 -8.73 -17.60
C GLU A 112 1.51 -8.90 -18.78
N GLY A 113 2.38 -9.93 -18.72
CA GLY A 113 3.18 -10.37 -19.86
C GLY A 113 2.39 -11.27 -20.82
N ASP A 114 3.03 -11.70 -21.91
CA ASP A 114 2.40 -12.63 -22.85
C ASP A 114 2.37 -14.07 -22.31
N THR A 115 3.28 -14.41 -21.39
CA THR A 115 3.43 -15.77 -20.82
C THR A 115 2.99 -15.84 -19.37
N GLY A 116 2.81 -14.73 -18.66
CA GLY A 116 2.47 -14.71 -17.24
C GLY A 116 2.51 -13.31 -16.64
N LEU A 117 2.55 -13.26 -15.33
CA LEU A 117 2.47 -12.06 -14.53
C LEU A 117 3.84 -11.71 -13.95
N ILE A 118 4.25 -10.46 -14.08
CA ILE A 118 5.39 -9.90 -13.36
C ILE A 118 4.85 -9.13 -12.16
N VAL A 119 5.36 -9.42 -10.97
CA VAL A 119 5.00 -8.74 -9.73
C VAL A 119 6.09 -7.76 -9.34
N VAL A 120 5.73 -6.52 -9.04
CA VAL A 120 6.66 -5.48 -8.56
C VAL A 120 6.26 -5.09 -7.14
N ASP A 121 7.24 -5.11 -6.23
CA ASP A 121 7.11 -4.69 -4.83
C ASP A 121 5.99 -5.42 -4.07
N PRO A 122 6.19 -6.68 -3.67
CA PRO A 122 5.17 -7.54 -3.09
C PRO A 122 4.87 -7.25 -1.60
N LEU A 123 4.78 -5.98 -1.19
CA LEU A 123 4.32 -5.54 0.13
C LEU A 123 5.16 -6.04 1.33
N VAL A 124 4.68 -5.79 2.55
CA VAL A 124 5.44 -6.05 3.80
C VAL A 124 5.33 -7.50 4.28
N SER A 125 4.21 -8.18 4.04
CA SER A 125 3.98 -9.54 4.53
C SER A 125 3.38 -10.47 3.48
N ALA A 126 3.61 -11.77 3.65
CA ALA A 126 3.09 -12.79 2.73
C ALA A 126 1.56 -12.80 2.68
N GLU A 127 0.91 -12.58 3.81
CA GLU A 127 -0.55 -12.59 3.93
C GLU A 127 -1.17 -11.41 3.17
N VAL A 128 -0.57 -10.22 3.29
CA VAL A 128 -1.07 -9.02 2.60
C VAL A 128 -0.78 -9.09 1.10
N ALA A 129 0.41 -9.56 0.71
CA ALA A 129 0.78 -9.76 -0.69
C ALA A 129 -0.12 -10.81 -1.37
N LYS A 130 -0.44 -11.91 -0.65
CA LYS A 130 -1.39 -12.91 -1.12
C LYS A 130 -2.79 -12.31 -1.30
N ALA A 131 -3.29 -11.55 -0.34
CA ALA A 131 -4.60 -10.92 -0.44
C ALA A 131 -4.67 -9.96 -1.65
N ALA A 132 -3.58 -9.22 -1.93
CA ALA A 132 -3.49 -8.37 -3.12
C ALA A 132 -3.51 -9.17 -4.42
N LEU A 133 -2.78 -10.30 -4.47
CA LEU A 133 -2.75 -11.19 -5.64
C LEU A 133 -4.11 -11.86 -5.85
N ASP A 134 -4.77 -12.31 -4.78
CA ASP A 134 -6.11 -12.91 -4.84
C ASP A 134 -7.13 -11.89 -5.37
N LEU A 135 -7.09 -10.64 -4.91
CA LEU A 135 -7.94 -9.55 -5.42
C LEU A 135 -7.71 -9.32 -6.92
N TYR A 136 -6.45 -9.31 -7.36
CA TYR A 136 -6.12 -9.22 -8.78
C TYR A 136 -6.68 -10.42 -9.55
N PHE A 137 -6.50 -11.65 -9.07
CA PHE A 137 -6.98 -12.86 -9.74
C PHE A 137 -8.50 -12.93 -9.85
N GLU A 138 -9.22 -12.49 -8.83
CA GLU A 138 -10.70 -12.43 -8.85
C GLU A 138 -11.22 -11.59 -10.02
N HIS A 139 -10.55 -10.49 -10.35
CA HIS A 139 -11.02 -9.54 -11.36
C HIS A 139 -10.35 -9.66 -12.73
N ARG A 140 -9.16 -10.27 -12.80
CA ARG A 140 -8.36 -10.38 -14.03
C ARG A 140 -8.09 -11.83 -14.46
N GLY A 141 -8.48 -12.80 -13.62
CA GLY A 141 -8.20 -14.21 -13.82
C GLY A 141 -6.78 -14.60 -13.38
N GLU A 142 -6.61 -15.86 -13.04
CA GLU A 142 -5.34 -16.42 -12.58
C GLU A 142 -4.31 -16.43 -13.72
N LYS A 143 -3.08 -16.02 -13.38
CA LYS A 143 -1.91 -16.05 -14.25
C LYS A 143 -0.70 -16.53 -13.46
N GLU A 144 0.14 -17.33 -14.08
CA GLU A 144 1.39 -17.76 -13.45
C GLU A 144 2.31 -16.56 -13.24
N VAL A 145 2.86 -16.41 -12.01
CA VAL A 145 3.89 -15.40 -11.74
C VAL A 145 5.20 -15.91 -12.37
N VAL A 146 5.75 -15.12 -13.28
CA VAL A 146 6.95 -15.50 -14.04
C VAL A 146 8.20 -14.69 -13.65
N ALA A 147 8.03 -13.60 -12.92
CA ALA A 147 9.14 -12.84 -12.31
C ALA A 147 8.64 -11.97 -11.15
N VAL A 148 9.54 -11.67 -10.21
CA VAL A 148 9.31 -10.67 -9.16
C VAL A 148 10.42 -9.62 -9.24
N ILE A 149 10.06 -8.35 -9.10
CA ILE A 149 10.99 -7.21 -9.11
C ILE A 149 10.87 -6.46 -7.78
N HIS A 150 11.98 -6.22 -7.11
CA HIS A 150 12.07 -5.32 -5.97
C HIS A 150 12.68 -4.00 -6.41
N SER A 151 11.96 -2.88 -6.21
CA SER A 151 12.44 -1.55 -6.60
C SER A 151 13.58 -1.07 -5.71
N HIS A 152 13.53 -1.38 -4.43
CA HIS A 152 14.54 -1.02 -3.43
C HIS A 152 14.44 -1.90 -2.16
N SER A 153 15.30 -1.64 -1.18
CA SER A 153 15.56 -2.51 -0.02
C SER A 153 14.68 -2.30 1.20
N HIS A 154 13.68 -1.43 1.15
CA HIS A 154 12.72 -1.28 2.24
C HIS A 154 11.80 -2.51 2.33
N VAL A 155 11.54 -2.98 3.54
CA VAL A 155 10.84 -4.26 3.77
C VAL A 155 9.42 -4.31 3.20
N ASP A 156 8.74 -3.19 3.12
CA ASP A 156 7.40 -3.05 2.54
C ASP A 156 7.36 -3.19 1.01
N HIS A 157 8.52 -3.38 0.37
CA HIS A 157 8.67 -3.65 -1.06
C HIS A 157 9.17 -5.06 -1.38
N PHE A 158 9.54 -5.87 -0.37
CA PHE A 158 9.99 -7.24 -0.61
C PHE A 158 9.52 -8.27 0.41
N GLY A 159 9.09 -7.86 1.61
CA GLY A 159 8.79 -8.77 2.72
C GLY A 159 7.70 -9.80 2.42
N GLY A 160 6.75 -9.43 1.56
CA GLY A 160 5.61 -10.27 1.17
C GLY A 160 5.86 -11.24 0.01
N VAL A 161 7.09 -11.37 -0.50
CA VAL A 161 7.41 -12.17 -1.70
C VAL A 161 6.86 -13.60 -1.66
N ARG A 162 6.84 -14.25 -0.48
CA ARG A 162 6.28 -15.59 -0.30
C ARG A 162 4.75 -15.67 -0.43
N GLY A 163 4.07 -14.55 -0.46
CA GLY A 163 2.63 -14.46 -0.74
C GLY A 163 2.30 -14.49 -2.23
N VAL A 164 3.29 -14.27 -3.11
CA VAL A 164 3.09 -14.19 -4.56
C VAL A 164 3.83 -15.27 -5.36
N VAL A 165 4.85 -15.91 -4.77
CA VAL A 165 5.62 -16.97 -5.43
C VAL A 165 6.06 -18.02 -4.40
N ALA A 166 6.05 -19.29 -4.82
CA ALA A 166 6.55 -20.39 -4.00
C ALA A 166 8.10 -20.38 -3.94
N GLU A 167 8.66 -20.69 -2.77
CA GLU A 167 10.12 -20.72 -2.56
C GLU A 167 10.81 -21.72 -3.50
N GLU A 168 10.18 -22.87 -3.78
CA GLU A 168 10.69 -23.89 -4.69
C GLU A 168 10.84 -23.36 -6.12
N ASP A 169 9.90 -22.55 -6.59
CA ASP A 169 9.96 -21.97 -7.93
C ASP A 169 11.12 -20.97 -8.07
N VAL A 170 11.42 -20.24 -6.99
CA VAL A 170 12.58 -19.32 -6.95
C VAL A 170 13.89 -20.12 -6.88
N LEU A 171 14.00 -21.09 -5.98
CA LEU A 171 15.22 -21.88 -5.80
C LEU A 171 15.56 -22.74 -7.04
N SER A 172 14.55 -23.20 -7.77
CA SER A 172 14.74 -23.92 -9.05
C SER A 172 15.14 -23.03 -10.22
N GLY A 173 15.05 -21.68 -10.04
CA GLY A 173 15.28 -20.72 -11.12
C GLY A 173 14.11 -20.57 -12.10
N LYS A 174 12.95 -21.15 -11.80
CA LYS A 174 11.74 -21.01 -12.61
C LYS A 174 11.19 -19.58 -12.56
N VAL A 175 11.21 -18.95 -11.37
CA VAL A 175 10.80 -17.57 -11.17
C VAL A 175 11.98 -16.75 -10.65
N PRO A 176 12.60 -15.90 -11.49
CA PRO A 176 13.67 -15.01 -11.05
C PRO A 176 13.13 -13.90 -10.15
N ILE A 177 13.90 -13.56 -9.11
CA ILE A 177 13.75 -12.34 -8.34
C ILE A 177 14.82 -11.35 -8.80
N ILE A 178 14.39 -10.17 -9.22
CA ILE A 178 15.26 -9.11 -9.75
C ILE A 178 15.27 -7.96 -8.75
N ALA A 179 16.44 -7.49 -8.37
CA ALA A 179 16.62 -6.38 -7.44
C ALA A 179 17.81 -5.51 -7.86
N PRO A 180 17.90 -4.26 -7.39
CA PRO A 180 19.06 -3.39 -7.63
C PRO A 180 20.36 -3.99 -7.09
N ASP A 181 21.49 -3.57 -7.66
CA ASP A 181 22.80 -3.90 -7.13
C ASP A 181 22.95 -3.39 -5.69
N GLY A 182 23.58 -4.18 -4.81
CA GLY A 182 23.72 -3.86 -3.38
C GLY A 182 22.44 -4.05 -2.53
N PHE A 183 21.34 -4.57 -3.10
CA PHE A 183 20.07 -4.75 -2.41
C PHE A 183 20.23 -5.48 -1.07
N MET A 184 20.95 -6.61 -1.04
CA MET A 184 21.11 -7.41 0.18
C MET A 184 21.86 -6.65 1.28
N ASP A 185 22.89 -5.89 0.93
CA ASP A 185 23.67 -5.11 1.90
C ASP A 185 22.79 -4.03 2.55
N HIS A 186 21.99 -3.34 1.75
CA HIS A 186 21.05 -2.33 2.23
C HIS A 186 19.93 -2.94 3.07
N ALA A 187 19.30 -4.03 2.61
CA ALA A 187 18.25 -4.71 3.35
C ALA A 187 18.75 -5.23 4.72
N ILE A 188 19.95 -5.78 4.80
CA ILE A 188 20.57 -6.21 6.06
C ILE A 188 20.88 -5.01 6.96
N ALA A 189 21.43 -3.93 6.40
CA ALA A 189 21.75 -2.73 7.17
C ALA A 189 20.50 -2.12 7.82
N GLU A 190 19.40 -2.05 7.11
CA GLU A 190 18.15 -1.48 7.60
C GLU A 190 17.42 -2.39 8.58
N ASN A 191 17.25 -3.67 8.24
CA ASN A 191 16.36 -4.55 8.99
C ASN A 191 17.05 -5.36 10.09
N VAL A 192 18.38 -5.51 10.04
CA VAL A 192 19.15 -6.30 11.02
C VAL A 192 20.05 -5.40 11.86
N LEU A 193 20.83 -4.51 11.26
CA LEU A 193 21.79 -3.68 12.00
C LEU A 193 21.12 -2.45 12.64
N ALA A 194 20.28 -1.74 11.92
CA ALA A 194 19.54 -0.59 12.45
C ALA A 194 18.35 -1.02 13.31
N GLY A 195 17.83 -2.23 13.11
CA GLY A 195 16.61 -2.72 13.73
C GLY A 195 15.35 -2.16 13.07
N ASN A 196 14.21 -2.70 13.49
CA ASN A 196 12.93 -2.17 13.02
C ASN A 196 12.72 -0.78 13.60
N ALA A 197 12.62 0.21 12.73
CA ALA A 197 12.29 1.57 13.11
C ALA A 197 10.81 1.69 13.53
#